data_3d8cd5a09a0ebc5b76342b507b9cf11c
#
_entry.id   3d8cd5a09a0ebc5b76342b507b9cf11c
#
_cell.length_a   1.000
_cell.length_b   1.000
_cell.length_c   1.000
_cell.angle_alpha   90.00
_cell.angle_beta   90.00
_cell.angle_gamma   90.00
#
_symmetry.space_group_name_H-M   'P 1'
#
loop_
_entity.id
_entity.type
_entity.pdbx_description
1 polymer ?
#
loop_
_entity_poly.entity_id
_entity_poly.type
_entity_poly.pdbx_seq_one_letter_code
_entity_poly.pdbx_strand_id
1 'polypeptide(L)'
;MRFHSFLIKYGEIGIKGKNRYLFEDALVRQIRFALKDVDGEFNVHKAQGRVYVDCEGEYDYEETVESLKRVFGIVGICPVVRLQDNGFEQLKKDVEKYIGEVYPEKNQTFKIEARRSRKSYPLNSMELNCELGGVILDAYPEMKVDVHNPQIRLNVEVREEIYLYSEIIPGPGGMPVGTNGSAILLLSGRIDSPVAGYMIAKRGVALEATYFHAPPYTSERAKEKVVDLARLVSRYSGPIKLNVVNFTDIQLYIYEKCPHEELTIIMRRYMMKIAEHFAKQDGCLGLITGESIGQVASQTMQSLMATNAACTLPVYRPLIGFDKKEIVDISEKIDTYETSIQPYEDCCTIFVAKHPVTKPNLERIEKSERNLDEKIDELMQTAIDTVETIMVK
;
A
#
# COMPACT_ATOMS: atom_id res chain seq x y z
N MET A 1 -14.54 6.02 -28.61
CA MET A 1 -14.51 7.26 -27.80
C MET A 1 -13.24 7.24 -26.98
N ARG A 2 -12.49 8.33 -26.89
CA ARG A 2 -11.26 8.35 -26.09
C ARG A 2 -11.59 8.92 -24.71
N PHE A 3 -11.13 8.26 -23.66
CA PHE A 3 -11.20 8.81 -22.30
C PHE A 3 -10.09 9.85 -22.14
N HIS A 4 -10.45 11.06 -21.74
CA HIS A 4 -9.51 12.17 -21.55
C HIS A 4 -9.36 12.56 -20.07
N SER A 5 -10.02 11.84 -19.19
CA SER A 5 -9.97 12.12 -17.74
C SER A 5 -10.29 10.85 -16.96
N PHE A 6 -9.78 10.78 -15.73
CA PHE A 6 -10.19 9.80 -14.73
C PHE A 6 -10.80 10.51 -13.54
N LEU A 7 -12.01 10.12 -13.15
CA LEU A 7 -12.60 10.51 -11.88
C LEU A 7 -12.13 9.55 -10.81
N ILE A 8 -11.46 10.07 -9.79
CA ILE A 8 -10.94 9.30 -8.66
C ILE A 8 -11.94 9.31 -7.52
N LYS A 9 -12.41 8.11 -7.14
CA LYS A 9 -13.23 7.90 -5.95
C LYS A 9 -12.35 7.54 -4.77
N TYR A 10 -12.56 8.17 -3.63
CA TYR A 10 -11.89 7.85 -2.36
C TYR A 10 -12.92 7.49 -1.28
N GLY A 11 -12.51 6.66 -0.32
CA GLY A 11 -13.40 6.13 0.72
C GLY A 11 -13.29 6.90 2.03
N GLU A 12 -12.48 6.43 2.95
CA GLU A 12 -12.33 6.96 4.31
C GLU A 12 -11.96 8.45 4.39
N ILE A 13 -11.34 9.01 3.36
CA ILE A 13 -11.05 10.46 3.27
C ILE A 13 -12.34 11.28 3.38
N GLY A 14 -13.44 10.76 2.83
CA GLY A 14 -14.75 11.45 2.83
C GLY A 14 -15.32 11.75 4.22
N ILE A 15 -14.95 10.96 5.24
CA ILE A 15 -15.46 11.09 6.62
C ILE A 15 -14.54 11.91 7.55
N LYS A 16 -13.43 12.48 7.03
CA LYS A 16 -12.42 13.20 7.85
C LYS A 16 -12.85 14.61 8.31
N GLY A 17 -14.08 15.00 8.09
CA GLY A 17 -14.62 16.28 8.56
C GLY A 17 -13.79 17.48 8.12
N LYS A 18 -13.47 18.38 9.06
CA LYS A 18 -12.72 19.62 8.78
C LYS A 18 -11.31 19.42 8.25
N ASN A 19 -10.67 18.28 8.54
CA ASN A 19 -9.30 17.94 8.11
C ASN A 19 -9.24 17.26 6.74
N ARG A 20 -10.37 17.05 6.09
CA ARG A 20 -10.49 16.33 4.81
C ARG A 20 -9.55 16.89 3.73
N TYR A 21 -9.38 18.19 3.66
CA TYR A 21 -8.53 18.86 2.68
C TYR A 21 -7.05 18.39 2.75
N LEU A 22 -6.52 18.10 3.96
CA LEU A 22 -5.15 17.59 4.14
C LEU A 22 -4.95 16.23 3.48
N PHE A 23 -5.96 15.35 3.61
CA PHE A 23 -5.93 14.02 3.00
C PHE A 23 -6.15 14.08 1.49
N GLU A 24 -7.01 14.96 1.01
CA GLU A 24 -7.20 15.20 -0.43
C GLU A 24 -5.92 15.77 -1.06
N ASP A 25 -5.23 16.71 -0.41
CA ASP A 25 -3.97 17.27 -0.89
C ASP A 25 -2.85 16.21 -0.92
N ALA A 26 -2.81 15.34 0.10
CA ALA A 26 -1.89 14.22 0.12
C ALA A 26 -2.19 13.22 -1.02
N LEU A 27 -3.46 12.91 -1.27
CA LEU A 27 -3.88 12.05 -2.37
C LEU A 27 -3.47 12.62 -3.73
N VAL A 28 -3.70 13.91 -3.97
CA VAL A 28 -3.29 14.60 -5.21
C VAL A 28 -1.78 14.53 -5.41
N ARG A 29 -1.00 14.76 -4.36
CA ARG A 29 0.48 14.64 -4.45
C ARG A 29 0.92 13.23 -4.80
N GLN A 30 0.29 12.21 -4.21
CA GLN A 30 0.63 10.81 -4.48
C GLN A 30 0.23 10.37 -5.88
N ILE A 31 -0.92 10.80 -6.38
CA ILE A 31 -1.33 10.55 -7.76
C ILE A 31 -0.32 11.18 -8.73
N ARG A 32 0.08 12.44 -8.51
CA ARG A 32 1.11 13.09 -9.34
C ARG A 32 2.45 12.35 -9.29
N PHE A 33 2.83 11.85 -8.13
CA PHE A 33 4.06 11.07 -7.98
C PHE A 33 3.97 9.72 -8.71
N ALA A 34 2.83 9.03 -8.63
CA ALA A 34 2.62 7.75 -9.30
C ALA A 34 2.62 7.87 -10.83
N LEU A 35 2.18 9.02 -11.36
CA LEU A 35 2.08 9.26 -12.80
C LEU A 35 3.31 9.97 -13.41
N LYS A 36 4.32 10.30 -12.60
CA LYS A 36 5.47 11.11 -13.07
C LYS A 36 6.31 10.45 -14.17
N ASP A 37 6.37 9.12 -14.16
CA ASP A 37 7.18 8.33 -15.10
C ASP A 37 6.30 7.61 -16.15
N VAL A 38 4.97 7.86 -16.17
CA VAL A 38 4.01 7.33 -17.13
C VAL A 38 3.98 8.25 -18.36
N ASP A 39 3.98 7.66 -19.55
CA ASP A 39 3.90 8.41 -20.79
C ASP A 39 2.58 9.17 -20.91
N GLY A 40 2.66 10.50 -21.03
CA GLY A 40 1.52 11.42 -21.14
C GLY A 40 1.68 12.68 -20.28
N GLU A 41 0.81 13.63 -20.52
CA GLU A 41 0.68 14.85 -19.71
C GLU A 41 -0.56 14.76 -18.82
N PHE A 42 -0.36 14.84 -17.52
CA PHE A 42 -1.42 14.64 -16.52
C PHE A 42 -1.61 15.88 -15.64
N ASN A 43 -2.83 16.42 -15.64
CA ASN A 43 -3.23 17.47 -14.73
C ASN A 43 -4.11 16.91 -13.60
N VAL A 44 -3.57 16.80 -12.40
CA VAL A 44 -4.28 16.26 -11.23
C VAL A 44 -4.80 17.42 -10.38
N HIS A 45 -6.12 17.51 -10.22
CA HIS A 45 -6.76 18.60 -9.51
C HIS A 45 -7.97 18.16 -8.68
N LYS A 46 -8.39 19.03 -7.75
CA LYS A 46 -9.62 18.85 -6.97
C LYS A 46 -10.72 19.78 -7.51
N ALA A 47 -11.91 19.25 -7.70
CA ALA A 47 -13.07 20.01 -8.04
C ALA A 47 -14.33 19.47 -7.34
N GLN A 48 -15.06 20.33 -6.64
CA GLN A 48 -16.37 20.02 -6.02
C GLN A 48 -16.38 18.72 -5.18
N GLY A 49 -15.31 18.50 -4.37
CA GLY A 49 -15.17 17.31 -3.52
C GLY A 49 -14.84 16.01 -4.25
N ARG A 50 -14.24 16.11 -5.42
CA ARG A 50 -13.72 15.02 -6.26
C ARG A 50 -12.29 15.30 -6.63
N VAL A 51 -11.55 14.26 -6.98
CA VAL A 51 -10.22 14.35 -7.59
C VAL A 51 -10.33 13.88 -9.03
N TYR A 52 -9.75 14.64 -9.93
CA TYR A 52 -9.68 14.32 -11.36
C TYR A 52 -8.23 14.23 -11.81
N VAL A 53 -8.00 13.37 -12.77
CA VAL A 53 -6.75 13.25 -13.53
C VAL A 53 -7.11 13.53 -14.99
N ASP A 54 -6.87 14.72 -15.47
CA ASP A 54 -7.08 15.07 -16.88
C ASP A 54 -5.84 14.69 -17.67
N CYS A 55 -6.03 14.05 -18.81
CA CYS A 55 -4.97 13.57 -19.71
C CYS A 55 -4.94 14.46 -20.95
N GLU A 56 -3.83 15.13 -21.18
CA GLU A 56 -3.63 16.00 -22.34
C GLU A 56 -2.88 15.22 -23.44
N GLY A 57 -3.34 15.36 -24.70
CA GLY A 57 -2.72 14.67 -25.83
C GLY A 57 -2.80 13.14 -25.79
N GLU A 58 -1.74 12.48 -26.21
CA GLU A 58 -1.62 11.01 -26.16
C GLU A 58 -1.03 10.58 -24.83
N TYR A 59 -1.51 9.45 -24.29
CA TYR A 59 -1.03 8.91 -23.04
C TYR A 59 -1.20 7.38 -23.02
N ASP A 60 -0.40 6.69 -22.18
CA ASP A 60 -0.56 5.25 -21.97
C ASP A 60 -1.69 5.00 -20.95
N TYR A 61 -2.83 4.51 -21.48
CA TYR A 61 -4.02 4.22 -20.67
C TYR A 61 -3.77 3.09 -19.65
N GLU A 62 -3.13 2.00 -20.09
CA GLU A 62 -2.95 0.82 -19.26
C GLU A 62 -1.97 1.11 -18.11
N GLU A 63 -0.85 1.74 -18.42
CA GLU A 63 0.14 2.13 -17.42
C GLU A 63 -0.41 3.17 -16.44
N THR A 64 -1.23 4.12 -16.93
CA THR A 64 -1.93 5.09 -16.08
C THR A 64 -2.84 4.39 -15.07
N VAL A 65 -3.67 3.45 -15.52
CA VAL A 65 -4.58 2.70 -14.63
C VAL A 65 -3.78 1.86 -13.64
N GLU A 66 -2.74 1.14 -14.07
CA GLU A 66 -1.91 0.32 -13.19
C GLU A 66 -1.16 1.18 -12.14
N SER A 67 -0.71 2.37 -12.51
CA SER A 67 -0.09 3.31 -11.57
C SER A 67 -1.10 3.84 -10.55
N LEU A 68 -2.31 4.18 -10.98
CA LEU A 68 -3.39 4.63 -10.08
C LEU A 68 -3.86 3.52 -9.12
N LYS A 69 -3.85 2.24 -9.54
CA LYS A 69 -4.16 1.08 -8.69
C LYS A 69 -3.18 0.87 -7.54
N ARG A 70 -2.03 1.55 -7.54
CA ARG A 70 -1.04 1.48 -6.46
C ARG A 70 -1.16 2.62 -5.45
N VAL A 71 -1.99 3.63 -5.72
CA VAL A 71 -2.14 4.81 -4.85
C VAL A 71 -3.15 4.55 -3.72
N PHE A 72 -2.66 4.50 -2.49
CA PHE A 72 -3.53 4.37 -1.31
C PHE A 72 -4.44 5.59 -1.13
N GLY A 73 -5.69 5.31 -0.76
CA GLY A 73 -6.77 6.28 -0.68
C GLY A 73 -7.76 6.18 -1.84
N ILE A 74 -7.33 5.66 -2.99
CA ILE A 74 -8.21 5.42 -4.15
C ILE A 74 -9.04 4.15 -3.91
N VAL A 75 -10.36 4.27 -3.99
CA VAL A 75 -11.29 3.12 -3.95
C VAL A 75 -11.87 2.81 -5.32
N GLY A 76 -11.85 3.77 -6.25
CA GLY A 76 -12.32 3.58 -7.61
C GLY A 76 -11.69 4.56 -8.58
N ILE A 77 -11.31 4.05 -9.74
CA ILE A 77 -10.77 4.78 -10.87
C ILE A 77 -11.83 4.68 -11.97
N CYS A 78 -12.41 5.80 -12.36
CA CYS A 78 -13.45 5.83 -13.39
C CYS A 78 -12.91 6.54 -14.64
N PRO A 79 -12.68 5.83 -15.76
CA PRO A 79 -12.41 6.47 -17.02
C PRO A 79 -13.63 7.30 -17.45
N VAL A 80 -13.44 8.59 -17.75
CA VAL A 80 -14.52 9.56 -17.95
C VAL A 80 -14.42 10.20 -19.31
N VAL A 81 -15.57 10.35 -19.96
CA VAL A 81 -15.77 11.29 -21.06
C VAL A 81 -16.29 12.59 -20.47
N ARG A 82 -15.53 13.65 -20.64
CA ARG A 82 -15.86 15.00 -20.19
C ARG A 82 -16.43 15.81 -21.33
N LEU A 83 -17.59 16.41 -21.15
CA LEU A 83 -18.35 17.11 -22.15
C LEU A 83 -18.71 18.51 -21.67
N GLN A 84 -18.66 19.47 -22.59
CA GLN A 84 -19.24 20.78 -22.37
C GLN A 84 -20.77 20.67 -22.37
N ASP A 85 -21.43 21.42 -21.50
CA ASP A 85 -22.90 21.45 -21.49
C ASP A 85 -23.44 22.32 -22.62
N ASN A 86 -23.80 21.67 -23.70
CA ASN A 86 -24.45 22.28 -24.87
C ASN A 86 -25.98 22.06 -24.91
N GLY A 87 -26.57 21.80 -23.74
CA GLY A 87 -28.00 21.55 -23.58
C GLY A 87 -28.39 20.07 -23.68
N PHE A 88 -29.64 19.79 -23.29
CA PHE A 88 -30.12 18.43 -23.12
C PHE A 88 -30.18 17.64 -24.44
N GLU A 89 -30.54 18.27 -25.58
CA GLU A 89 -30.58 17.61 -26.88
C GLU A 89 -29.19 17.16 -27.36
N GLN A 90 -28.13 17.89 -26.98
CA GLN A 90 -26.77 17.44 -27.25
C GLN A 90 -26.38 16.29 -26.34
N LEU A 91 -26.75 16.35 -25.05
CA LEU A 91 -26.48 15.26 -24.08
C LEU A 91 -27.11 13.94 -24.53
N LYS A 92 -28.32 13.94 -25.15
CA LYS A 92 -28.94 12.75 -25.71
C LYS A 92 -28.03 12.10 -26.77
N LYS A 93 -27.51 12.87 -27.70
CA LYS A 93 -26.61 12.40 -28.77
C LYS A 93 -25.29 11.88 -28.20
N ASP A 94 -24.76 12.55 -27.17
CA ASP A 94 -23.51 12.16 -26.54
C ASP A 94 -23.64 10.85 -25.76
N VAL A 95 -24.79 10.60 -25.10
CA VAL A 95 -25.09 9.34 -24.41
C VAL A 95 -25.28 8.20 -25.41
N GLU A 96 -26.03 8.42 -26.51
CA GLU A 96 -26.16 7.46 -27.59
C GLU A 96 -24.78 7.09 -28.16
N LYS A 97 -23.97 8.09 -28.49
CA LYS A 97 -22.61 7.90 -29.01
C LYS A 97 -21.74 7.13 -28.03
N TYR A 98 -21.80 7.47 -26.72
CA TYR A 98 -21.06 6.76 -25.65
C TYR A 98 -21.38 5.26 -25.66
N ILE A 99 -22.65 4.90 -25.61
CA ILE A 99 -23.09 3.50 -25.62
C ILE A 99 -22.69 2.81 -26.94
N GLY A 100 -22.81 3.52 -28.07
CA GLY A 100 -22.44 3.00 -29.39
C GLY A 100 -20.98 2.60 -29.51
N GLU A 101 -20.08 3.44 -28.99
CA GLU A 101 -18.63 3.25 -29.11
C GLU A 101 -18.01 2.40 -28.00
N VAL A 102 -18.51 2.53 -26.75
CA VAL A 102 -17.94 1.82 -25.59
C VAL A 102 -18.43 0.37 -25.51
N TYR A 103 -19.65 0.10 -25.97
CA TYR A 103 -20.28 -1.21 -25.91
C TYR A 103 -20.66 -1.72 -27.30
N PRO A 104 -19.77 -2.42 -28.02
CA PRO A 104 -20.07 -2.99 -29.33
C PRO A 104 -21.22 -4.01 -29.27
N GLU A 105 -21.25 -4.86 -28.23
CA GLU A 105 -22.32 -5.82 -27.97
C GLU A 105 -23.54 -5.10 -27.37
N LYS A 106 -24.69 -5.18 -28.06
CA LYS A 106 -25.91 -4.47 -27.66
C LYS A 106 -26.93 -5.33 -26.92
N ASN A 107 -26.80 -6.67 -26.93
CA ASN A 107 -27.71 -7.54 -26.20
C ASN A 107 -27.35 -7.58 -24.69
N GLN A 108 -27.46 -6.42 -24.05
CA GLN A 108 -27.09 -6.23 -22.64
C GLN A 108 -28.16 -5.46 -21.88
N THR A 109 -28.18 -5.63 -20.55
CA THR A 109 -29.03 -4.83 -19.69
C THR A 109 -28.30 -3.59 -19.22
N PHE A 110 -29.03 -2.48 -19.07
CA PHE A 110 -28.42 -1.23 -18.61
C PHE A 110 -29.29 -0.47 -17.61
N LYS A 111 -28.66 0.47 -16.92
CA LYS A 111 -29.28 1.49 -16.07
C LYS A 111 -28.56 2.80 -16.21
N ILE A 112 -29.33 3.91 -16.26
CA ILE A 112 -28.79 5.26 -16.11
C ILE A 112 -28.82 5.67 -14.65
N GLU A 113 -27.71 6.20 -14.15
CA GLU A 113 -27.60 6.83 -12.84
C GLU A 113 -27.17 8.30 -12.99
N ALA A 114 -28.13 9.17 -13.22
CA ALA A 114 -27.89 10.60 -13.34
C ALA A 114 -27.83 11.27 -11.97
N ARG A 115 -26.85 12.16 -11.80
CA ARG A 115 -26.70 13.04 -10.63
C ARG A 115 -26.50 14.47 -11.10
N ARG A 116 -27.26 15.41 -10.55
CA ARG A 116 -27.02 16.81 -10.83
C ARG A 116 -26.61 17.56 -9.55
N SER A 117 -25.48 18.25 -9.62
CA SER A 117 -25.07 19.21 -8.59
C SER A 117 -25.58 20.62 -8.92
N ARG A 118 -25.72 20.96 -10.19
CA ARG A 118 -26.24 22.23 -10.67
C ARG A 118 -27.76 22.21 -10.67
N LYS A 119 -28.38 22.82 -9.65
CA LYS A 119 -29.85 22.85 -9.48
C LYS A 119 -30.59 23.62 -10.58
N SER A 120 -29.92 24.50 -11.31
CA SER A 120 -30.45 25.25 -12.44
C SER A 120 -30.59 24.44 -13.73
N TYR A 121 -30.10 23.19 -13.79
CA TYR A 121 -30.30 22.33 -14.95
C TYR A 121 -31.79 21.99 -15.12
N PRO A 122 -32.35 22.01 -16.35
CA PRO A 122 -33.80 21.94 -16.60
C PRO A 122 -34.48 20.69 -16.04
N LEU A 123 -33.79 19.55 -16.12
CA LEU A 123 -34.29 18.24 -15.68
C LEU A 123 -33.72 17.83 -14.33
N ASN A 124 -34.53 17.18 -13.50
CA ASN A 124 -34.04 16.53 -12.29
C ASN A 124 -33.38 15.17 -12.60
N SER A 125 -32.73 14.55 -11.60
CA SER A 125 -32.01 13.30 -11.81
C SER A 125 -32.90 12.13 -12.25
N MET A 126 -34.16 12.08 -11.81
CA MET A 126 -35.10 11.02 -12.19
C MET A 126 -35.57 11.23 -13.64
N GLU A 127 -35.88 12.45 -14.03
CA GLU A 127 -36.23 12.82 -15.40
C GLU A 127 -35.06 12.49 -16.33
N LEU A 128 -33.83 12.85 -15.97
CA LEU A 128 -32.63 12.48 -16.74
C LEU A 128 -32.48 10.97 -16.92
N ASN A 129 -32.73 10.17 -15.88
CA ASN A 129 -32.68 8.72 -15.98
C ASN A 129 -33.68 8.18 -16.99
N CYS A 130 -34.92 8.67 -16.93
CA CYS A 130 -35.99 8.22 -17.84
C CYS A 130 -35.76 8.63 -19.29
N GLU A 131 -35.45 9.91 -19.50
CA GLU A 131 -35.27 10.45 -20.86
C GLU A 131 -34.03 9.85 -21.55
N LEU A 132 -32.88 9.80 -20.88
CA LEU A 132 -31.68 9.20 -21.43
C LEU A 132 -31.80 7.68 -21.59
N GLY A 133 -32.55 7.02 -20.72
CA GLY A 133 -32.90 5.60 -20.86
C GLY A 133 -33.73 5.35 -22.12
N GLY A 134 -34.71 6.22 -22.39
CA GLY A 134 -35.50 6.19 -23.62
C GLY A 134 -34.65 6.34 -24.91
N VAL A 135 -33.72 7.29 -24.90
CA VAL A 135 -32.79 7.50 -26.01
C VAL A 135 -31.99 6.24 -26.34
N ILE A 136 -31.50 5.51 -25.31
CA ILE A 136 -30.75 4.27 -25.52
C ILE A 136 -31.66 3.16 -26.10
N LEU A 137 -32.90 3.03 -25.58
CA LEU A 137 -33.85 2.04 -26.09
C LEU A 137 -34.29 2.30 -27.54
N ASP A 138 -34.46 3.56 -27.89
CA ASP A 138 -34.81 3.97 -29.27
C ASP A 138 -33.64 3.71 -30.25
N ALA A 139 -32.42 4.01 -29.85
CA ALA A 139 -31.22 3.82 -30.65
C ALA A 139 -30.75 2.36 -30.77
N TYR A 140 -30.95 1.59 -29.68
CA TYR A 140 -30.48 0.20 -29.56
C TYR A 140 -31.59 -0.70 -29.00
N PRO A 141 -32.55 -1.14 -29.83
CA PRO A 141 -33.74 -1.92 -29.40
C PRO A 141 -33.41 -3.28 -28.77
N GLU A 142 -32.21 -3.79 -28.97
CA GLU A 142 -31.73 -5.05 -28.35
C GLU A 142 -31.41 -4.87 -26.87
N MET A 143 -31.12 -3.66 -26.42
CA MET A 143 -30.81 -3.36 -25.03
C MET A 143 -32.07 -3.35 -24.16
N LYS A 144 -31.94 -3.71 -22.88
CA LYS A 144 -33.06 -3.75 -21.94
C LYS A 144 -32.69 -3.03 -20.64
N VAL A 145 -33.67 -2.32 -20.05
CA VAL A 145 -33.47 -1.69 -18.74
C VAL A 145 -33.56 -2.75 -17.63
N ASP A 146 -32.55 -2.78 -16.77
CA ASP A 146 -32.57 -3.51 -15.49
C ASP A 146 -32.12 -2.58 -14.36
N VAL A 147 -33.06 -2.19 -13.50
CA VAL A 147 -32.80 -1.25 -12.40
C VAL A 147 -32.12 -1.90 -11.19
N HIS A 148 -32.13 -3.23 -11.10
CA HIS A 148 -31.60 -3.98 -9.97
C HIS A 148 -30.19 -4.53 -10.24
N ASN A 149 -30.01 -5.27 -11.34
CA ASN A 149 -28.77 -5.94 -11.69
C ASN A 149 -28.32 -5.64 -13.14
N PRO A 150 -28.11 -4.36 -13.50
CA PRO A 150 -27.70 -4.00 -14.86
C PRO A 150 -26.27 -4.48 -15.13
N GLN A 151 -26.03 -4.96 -16.37
CA GLN A 151 -24.69 -5.25 -16.86
C GLN A 151 -23.90 -3.94 -17.11
N ILE A 152 -24.61 -2.91 -17.61
CA ILE A 152 -24.06 -1.57 -17.85
C ILE A 152 -24.72 -0.57 -16.91
N ARG A 153 -23.92 0.11 -16.09
CA ARG A 153 -24.37 1.20 -15.23
C ARG A 153 -23.76 2.51 -15.71
N LEU A 154 -24.46 3.22 -16.60
CA LEU A 154 -23.99 4.52 -17.10
C LEU A 154 -24.27 5.62 -16.06
N ASN A 155 -23.22 6.20 -15.53
CA ASN A 155 -23.27 7.36 -14.66
C ASN A 155 -23.24 8.63 -15.52
N VAL A 156 -24.15 9.57 -15.25
CA VAL A 156 -24.26 10.87 -15.90
C VAL A 156 -24.20 11.92 -14.79
N GLU A 157 -23.05 12.57 -14.60
CA GLU A 157 -22.91 13.63 -13.61
C GLU A 157 -23.01 15.01 -14.29
N VAL A 158 -24.10 15.75 -14.02
CA VAL A 158 -24.29 17.13 -14.51
C VAL A 158 -23.78 18.08 -13.45
N ARG A 159 -22.65 18.74 -13.75
CA ARG A 159 -21.97 19.75 -12.92
C ARG A 159 -21.79 21.04 -13.73
N GLU A 160 -20.67 21.72 -13.63
CA GLU A 160 -20.30 22.80 -14.58
C GLU A 160 -20.14 22.23 -15.98
N GLU A 161 -19.52 21.07 -16.07
CA GLU A 161 -19.45 20.22 -17.25
C GLU A 161 -20.22 18.91 -17.01
N ILE A 162 -20.35 18.08 -18.03
CA ILE A 162 -21.04 16.81 -17.94
C ILE A 162 -20.00 15.68 -18.01
N TYR A 163 -20.14 14.70 -17.12
CA TYR A 163 -19.23 13.54 -17.03
C TYR A 163 -20.01 12.26 -17.29
N LEU A 164 -19.56 11.47 -18.26
CA LEU A 164 -20.12 10.15 -18.58
C LEU A 164 -19.08 9.07 -18.23
N TYR A 165 -19.48 8.08 -17.44
CA TYR A 165 -18.66 6.91 -17.14
C TYR A 165 -19.51 5.72 -16.75
N SER A 166 -19.06 4.51 -17.11
CA SER A 166 -19.76 3.26 -16.80
C SER A 166 -18.87 2.25 -16.11
N GLU A 167 -17.56 2.45 -16.16
CA GLU A 167 -16.58 1.58 -15.51
C GLU A 167 -16.09 2.17 -14.20
N ILE A 168 -15.87 1.31 -13.20
CA ILE A 168 -15.26 1.65 -11.93
C ILE A 168 -14.21 0.59 -11.65
N ILE A 169 -12.96 0.88 -11.98
CA ILE A 169 -11.82 0.01 -11.73
C ILE A 169 -11.48 0.12 -10.23
N PRO A 170 -11.40 -1.00 -9.49
CA PRO A 170 -11.12 -0.96 -8.05
C PRO A 170 -9.70 -0.46 -7.75
N GLY A 171 -9.57 0.46 -6.81
CA GLY A 171 -8.30 0.88 -6.24
C GLY A 171 -7.96 0.14 -4.95
N PRO A 172 -6.76 0.36 -4.35
CA PRO A 172 -6.29 -0.35 -3.16
C PRO A 172 -7.03 0.06 -1.88
N GLY A 173 -7.75 1.18 -1.89
CA GLY A 173 -8.35 1.75 -0.68
C GLY A 173 -7.33 2.30 0.31
N GLY A 174 -7.71 2.41 1.57
CA GLY A 174 -6.83 2.91 2.64
C GLY A 174 -6.76 4.43 2.72
N MET A 175 -5.59 4.94 3.15
CA MET A 175 -5.30 6.36 3.40
C MET A 175 -4.04 6.78 2.66
N PRO A 176 -3.93 8.03 2.20
CA PRO A 176 -2.72 8.54 1.57
C PRO A 176 -1.51 8.44 2.51
N VAL A 177 -0.39 7.92 2.00
CA VAL A 177 0.84 7.71 2.78
C VAL A 177 1.36 9.02 3.38
N GLY A 178 1.91 8.96 4.57
CA GLY A 178 2.43 10.12 5.33
C GLY A 178 1.35 10.93 6.07
N THR A 179 0.05 10.58 5.94
CA THR A 179 -1.02 11.26 6.69
C THR A 179 -1.16 10.79 8.14
N ASN A 180 -0.50 9.69 8.51
CA ASN A 180 -0.50 9.11 9.85
C ASN A 180 0.94 8.89 10.41
N GLY A 181 1.86 9.82 10.08
CA GLY A 181 3.25 9.75 10.55
C GLY A 181 4.07 8.71 9.79
N SER A 182 5.19 8.29 10.41
CA SER A 182 6.13 7.31 9.86
C SER A 182 6.47 6.22 10.87
N ALA A 183 6.92 5.07 10.36
CA ALA A 183 7.39 3.94 11.18
C ALA A 183 8.51 3.17 10.47
N ILE A 184 9.37 2.50 11.24
CA ILE A 184 10.43 1.64 10.72
C ILE A 184 9.96 0.20 10.59
N LEU A 185 10.07 -0.33 9.38
CA LEU A 185 9.85 -1.73 9.08
C LEU A 185 11.15 -2.53 9.31
N LEU A 186 11.11 -3.53 10.18
CA LEU A 186 12.16 -4.55 10.22
C LEU A 186 11.99 -5.45 9.00
N LEU A 187 12.69 -5.10 7.91
CA LEU A 187 12.57 -5.77 6.62
C LEU A 187 13.52 -6.97 6.56
N SER A 188 13.06 -8.08 6.03
CA SER A 188 13.84 -9.29 5.80
C SER A 188 13.63 -9.81 4.36
N GLY A 189 14.42 -10.76 3.92
CA GLY A 189 14.27 -11.41 2.62
C GLY A 189 13.10 -12.42 2.54
N ARG A 190 12.21 -12.48 3.54
CA ARG A 190 11.08 -13.41 3.61
C ARG A 190 9.76 -12.77 3.22
N ILE A 191 8.72 -13.60 3.06
CA ILE A 191 7.38 -13.20 2.59
C ILE A 191 6.71 -12.20 3.54
N ASP A 192 6.86 -12.36 4.85
CA ASP A 192 5.99 -11.73 5.85
C ASP A 192 6.26 -10.22 6.01
N SER A 193 7.53 -9.80 6.05
CA SER A 193 7.86 -8.39 6.35
C SER A 193 7.48 -7.40 5.24
N PRO A 194 7.62 -7.69 3.93
CA PRO A 194 7.11 -6.81 2.87
C PRO A 194 5.58 -6.63 2.95
N VAL A 195 4.86 -7.71 3.23
CA VAL A 195 3.39 -7.68 3.41
C VAL A 195 3.01 -6.81 4.60
N ALA A 196 3.74 -6.94 5.73
CA ALA A 196 3.51 -6.10 6.90
C ALA A 196 3.73 -4.62 6.61
N GLY A 197 4.79 -4.28 5.87
CA GLY A 197 5.06 -2.90 5.41
C GLY A 197 3.92 -2.36 4.55
N TYR A 198 3.50 -3.11 3.54
CA TYR A 198 2.37 -2.75 2.68
C TYR A 198 1.09 -2.47 3.48
N MET A 199 0.74 -3.36 4.42
CA MET A 199 -0.49 -3.22 5.21
C MET A 199 -0.50 -1.97 6.10
N ILE A 200 0.64 -1.63 6.70
CA ILE A 200 0.75 -0.42 7.52
C ILE A 200 0.81 0.84 6.64
N ALA A 201 1.54 0.81 5.50
CA ALA A 201 1.54 1.92 4.53
C ALA A 201 0.13 2.24 4.02
N LYS A 202 -0.69 1.20 3.78
CA LYS A 202 -2.11 1.34 3.39
C LYS A 202 -2.94 2.12 4.43
N ARG A 203 -2.49 2.20 5.68
CA ARG A 203 -3.12 3.03 6.73
C ARG A 203 -2.59 4.45 6.79
N GLY A 204 -1.82 4.89 5.78
CA GLY A 204 -1.30 6.24 5.65
C GLY A 204 0.02 6.49 6.39
N VAL A 205 0.73 5.44 6.79
CA VAL A 205 2.03 5.53 7.46
C VAL A 205 3.13 5.53 6.40
N ALA A 206 4.04 6.50 6.45
CA ALA A 206 5.26 6.50 5.65
C ALA A 206 6.25 5.45 6.20
N LEU A 207 6.93 4.75 5.30
CA LEU A 207 7.84 3.68 5.68
C LEU A 207 9.30 4.13 5.60
N GLU A 208 10.04 3.80 6.65
CA GLU A 208 11.47 3.55 6.61
C GLU A 208 11.71 2.08 6.89
N ALA A 209 12.90 1.55 6.60
CA ALA A 209 13.19 0.15 6.83
C ALA A 209 14.57 -0.05 7.43
N THR A 210 14.72 -1.11 8.23
CA THR A 210 16.01 -1.59 8.72
C THR A 210 16.15 -3.07 8.35
N TYR A 211 17.26 -3.40 7.71
CA TYR A 211 17.67 -4.76 7.38
C TYR A 211 18.96 -5.11 8.10
N PHE A 212 19.01 -6.29 8.70
CA PHE A 212 20.18 -6.82 9.39
C PHE A 212 20.93 -7.79 8.48
N HIS A 213 22.12 -7.39 8.07
CA HIS A 213 23.01 -8.15 7.21
C HIS A 213 24.17 -8.72 8.04
N ALA A 214 24.59 -9.95 7.79
CA ALA A 214 25.65 -10.61 8.56
C ALA A 214 26.73 -11.23 7.67
N PRO A 215 27.52 -10.41 6.94
CA PRO A 215 28.62 -10.94 6.14
C PRO A 215 29.73 -11.55 7.02
N PRO A 216 30.42 -12.63 6.60
CA PRO A 216 30.24 -13.38 5.34
C PRO A 216 29.14 -14.45 5.38
N TYR A 217 28.40 -14.56 6.46
CA TYR A 217 27.39 -15.60 6.67
C TYR A 217 26.13 -15.39 5.80
N THR A 218 25.77 -14.14 5.52
CA THR A 218 24.77 -13.79 4.51
C THR A 218 25.47 -13.25 3.25
N SER A 219 24.98 -13.63 2.07
CA SER A 219 25.57 -13.20 0.81
C SER A 219 25.12 -11.79 0.40
N GLU A 220 25.86 -11.13 -0.50
CA GLU A 220 25.41 -9.87 -1.13
C GLU A 220 24.09 -10.07 -1.89
N ARG A 221 23.85 -11.25 -2.48
CA ARG A 221 22.56 -11.56 -3.12
C ARG A 221 21.39 -11.55 -2.14
N ALA A 222 21.60 -11.91 -0.86
CA ALA A 222 20.59 -11.78 0.18
C ALA A 222 20.25 -10.31 0.45
N LYS A 223 21.24 -9.41 0.44
CA LYS A 223 21.05 -7.97 0.53
C LYS A 223 20.33 -7.41 -0.69
N GLU A 224 20.76 -7.77 -1.90
CA GLU A 224 20.11 -7.36 -3.16
C GLU A 224 18.63 -7.75 -3.16
N LYS A 225 18.31 -8.98 -2.75
CA LYS A 225 16.93 -9.47 -2.59
C LYS A 225 16.09 -8.58 -1.68
N VAL A 226 16.64 -8.12 -0.56
CA VAL A 226 15.93 -7.22 0.37
C VAL A 226 15.74 -5.83 -0.24
N VAL A 227 16.71 -5.31 -0.98
CA VAL A 227 16.59 -4.05 -1.74
C VAL A 227 15.48 -4.17 -2.80
N ASP A 228 15.39 -5.29 -3.50
CA ASP A 228 14.34 -5.54 -4.49
C ASP A 228 12.96 -5.63 -3.84
N LEU A 229 12.84 -6.29 -2.68
CA LEU A 229 11.60 -6.30 -1.90
C LEU A 229 11.20 -4.91 -1.43
N ALA A 230 12.16 -4.10 -0.95
CA ALA A 230 11.91 -2.71 -0.60
C ALA A 230 11.41 -1.91 -1.82
N ARG A 231 11.98 -2.14 -3.01
CA ARG A 231 11.57 -1.50 -4.27
C ARG A 231 10.14 -1.88 -4.66
N LEU A 232 9.76 -3.14 -4.52
CA LEU A 232 8.39 -3.59 -4.80
C LEU A 232 7.37 -2.94 -3.84
N VAL A 233 7.70 -2.84 -2.54
CA VAL A 233 6.85 -2.15 -1.55
C VAL A 233 6.79 -0.64 -1.82
N SER A 234 7.91 -0.01 -2.26
CA SER A 234 7.97 1.43 -2.52
C SER A 234 7.03 1.89 -3.64
N ARG A 235 6.64 0.98 -4.56
CA ARG A 235 5.61 1.28 -5.58
C ARG A 235 4.27 1.71 -4.97
N TYR A 236 3.99 1.30 -3.73
CA TYR A 236 2.78 1.63 -2.98
C TYR A 236 3.01 2.69 -1.90
N SER A 237 4.12 2.60 -1.18
CA SER A 237 4.43 3.46 -0.03
C SER A 237 5.15 4.75 -0.39
N GLY A 238 5.62 4.89 -1.64
CA GLY A 238 6.62 5.87 -2.01
C GLY A 238 8.02 5.48 -1.55
N PRO A 239 9.01 6.37 -1.69
CA PRO A 239 10.41 6.09 -1.38
C PRO A 239 10.62 5.58 0.04
N ILE A 240 11.49 4.56 0.20
CA ILE A 240 11.86 3.95 1.47
C ILE A 240 13.35 4.22 1.74
N LYS A 241 13.66 4.81 2.89
CA LYS A 241 15.02 4.88 3.43
C LYS A 241 15.32 3.52 4.08
N LEU A 242 16.20 2.75 3.46
CA LEU A 242 16.62 1.43 3.93
C LEU A 242 17.97 1.53 4.64
N ASN A 243 18.00 1.26 5.93
CA ASN A 243 19.19 1.14 6.75
C ASN A 243 19.67 -0.31 6.73
N VAL A 244 20.83 -0.59 6.14
CA VAL A 244 21.48 -1.90 6.13
C VAL A 244 22.51 -1.94 7.23
N VAL A 245 22.21 -2.69 8.29
CA VAL A 245 23.01 -2.78 9.50
C VAL A 245 23.90 -4.03 9.46
N ASN A 246 25.20 -3.88 9.60
CA ASN A 246 26.09 -5.01 9.80
C ASN A 246 25.89 -5.58 11.22
N PHE A 247 25.31 -6.76 11.30
CA PHE A 247 24.96 -7.41 12.57
C PHE A 247 25.91 -8.54 12.97
N THR A 248 26.97 -8.78 12.19
CA THR A 248 27.87 -9.93 12.35
C THR A 248 28.50 -10.00 13.74
N ASP A 249 29.15 -8.92 14.17
CA ASP A 249 29.90 -8.94 15.44
C ASP A 249 28.98 -9.08 16.66
N ILE A 250 27.82 -8.43 16.61
CA ILE A 250 26.78 -8.58 17.63
C ILE A 250 26.29 -10.02 17.67
N GLN A 251 26.01 -10.63 16.54
CA GLN A 251 25.51 -12.00 16.42
C GLN A 251 26.51 -13.04 16.93
N LEU A 252 27.79 -12.88 16.58
CA LEU A 252 28.87 -13.74 17.05
C LEU A 252 29.08 -13.60 18.57
N TYR A 253 29.01 -12.37 19.10
CA TYR A 253 29.17 -12.15 20.53
C TYR A 253 27.99 -12.73 21.33
N ILE A 254 26.78 -12.61 20.85
CA ILE A 254 25.62 -13.27 21.46
C ILE A 254 25.78 -14.80 21.39
N TYR A 255 26.24 -15.35 20.28
CA TYR A 255 26.47 -16.78 20.14
C TYR A 255 27.52 -17.31 21.11
N GLU A 256 28.59 -16.55 21.36
CA GLU A 256 29.65 -16.92 22.29
C GLU A 256 29.21 -16.89 23.77
N LYS A 257 28.43 -15.87 24.16
CA LYS A 257 28.16 -15.53 25.56
C LYS A 257 26.80 -16.00 26.09
N CYS A 258 25.85 -16.28 25.23
CA CYS A 258 24.48 -16.59 25.66
C CYS A 258 24.08 -18.06 25.42
N PRO A 259 23.13 -18.59 26.20
CA PRO A 259 22.59 -19.92 25.99
C PRO A 259 22.04 -20.09 24.56
N HIS A 260 22.44 -21.16 23.87
CA HIS A 260 22.09 -21.35 22.46
C HIS A 260 20.58 -21.45 22.20
N GLU A 261 19.82 -22.03 23.14
CA GLU A 261 18.36 -22.10 23.04
C GLU A 261 17.68 -20.72 23.05
N GLU A 262 18.33 -19.68 23.57
CA GLU A 262 17.81 -18.31 23.73
C GLU A 262 18.30 -17.36 22.61
N LEU A 263 19.25 -17.77 21.77
CA LEU A 263 19.92 -16.92 20.77
C LEU A 263 18.95 -16.12 19.90
N THR A 264 17.94 -16.79 19.33
CA THR A 264 16.98 -16.13 18.42
C THR A 264 16.22 -15.00 19.14
N ILE A 265 15.84 -15.21 20.40
CA ILE A 265 15.11 -14.18 21.17
C ILE A 265 16.04 -13.01 21.50
N ILE A 266 17.26 -13.30 21.97
CA ILE A 266 18.24 -12.27 22.33
C ILE A 266 18.64 -11.45 21.09
N MET A 267 18.99 -12.10 19.97
CA MET A 267 19.30 -11.40 18.71
C MET A 267 18.15 -10.45 18.29
N ARG A 268 16.91 -10.94 18.33
CA ARG A 268 15.72 -10.10 17.97
C ARG A 268 15.55 -8.92 18.92
N ARG A 269 15.84 -9.07 20.21
CA ARG A 269 15.81 -7.96 21.16
C ARG A 269 16.81 -6.87 20.79
N TYR A 270 18.04 -7.22 20.39
CA TYR A 270 19.03 -6.24 19.91
C TYR A 270 18.66 -5.64 18.56
N MET A 271 18.09 -6.41 17.65
CA MET A 271 17.54 -5.88 16.40
C MET A 271 16.45 -4.83 16.66
N MET A 272 15.55 -5.08 17.62
CA MET A 272 14.51 -4.11 18.02
C MET A 272 15.12 -2.85 18.63
N LYS A 273 16.15 -2.96 19.50
CA LYS A 273 16.85 -1.81 20.10
C LYS A 273 17.50 -0.94 19.01
N ILE A 274 18.19 -1.55 18.04
CA ILE A 274 18.84 -0.82 16.93
C ILE A 274 17.80 -0.17 16.00
N ALA A 275 16.72 -0.88 15.66
CA ALA A 275 15.63 -0.31 14.85
C ALA A 275 14.95 0.85 15.59
N GLU A 276 14.77 0.77 16.90
CA GLU A 276 14.23 1.86 17.73
C GLU A 276 15.17 3.07 17.77
N HIS A 277 16.48 2.86 17.76
CA HIS A 277 17.46 3.95 17.67
C HIS A 277 17.23 4.76 16.39
N PHE A 278 17.18 4.11 15.22
CA PHE A 278 16.91 4.79 13.95
C PHE A 278 15.52 5.42 13.93
N ALA A 279 14.52 4.75 14.50
CA ALA A 279 13.17 5.32 14.59
C ALA A 279 13.15 6.64 15.37
N LYS A 280 13.83 6.70 16.49
CA LYS A 280 13.94 7.92 17.31
C LYS A 280 14.75 9.02 16.60
N GLN A 281 15.82 8.64 15.93
CA GLN A 281 16.66 9.57 15.13
C GLN A 281 15.86 10.22 14.00
N ASP A 282 15.05 9.46 13.30
CA ASP A 282 14.30 9.92 12.11
C ASP A 282 12.88 10.41 12.46
N GLY A 283 12.49 10.40 13.75
CA GLY A 283 11.18 10.85 14.21
C GLY A 283 10.03 9.90 13.86
N CYS A 284 10.33 8.62 13.64
CA CYS A 284 9.33 7.58 13.45
C CYS A 284 8.60 7.25 14.76
N LEU A 285 7.31 6.95 14.66
CA LEU A 285 6.41 6.78 15.81
C LEU A 285 6.22 5.32 16.24
N GLY A 286 6.91 4.37 15.60
CA GLY A 286 6.81 2.95 15.94
C GLY A 286 7.65 2.07 15.04
N LEU A 287 7.65 0.79 15.39
CA LEU A 287 8.29 -0.28 14.64
C LEU A 287 7.24 -1.17 13.99
N ILE A 288 7.56 -1.79 12.86
CA ILE A 288 6.68 -2.73 12.15
C ILE A 288 7.43 -4.04 12.00
N THR A 289 6.77 -5.15 12.36
CA THR A 289 7.30 -6.51 12.17
C THR A 289 6.29 -7.40 11.45
N GLY A 290 6.80 -8.38 10.68
CA GLY A 290 5.98 -9.36 9.96
C GLY A 290 5.68 -10.61 10.78
N GLU A 291 5.50 -10.50 12.10
CA GLU A 291 5.25 -11.62 12.99
C GLU A 291 3.80 -12.10 12.94
N SER A 292 3.62 -13.45 12.95
CA SER A 292 2.33 -14.12 13.12
C SER A 292 2.43 -15.13 14.25
N ILE A 293 1.42 -15.18 15.15
CA ILE A 293 1.45 -16.07 16.34
C ILE A 293 1.53 -17.53 15.89
N GLY A 294 2.51 -18.25 16.44
CA GLY A 294 2.63 -19.70 16.26
C GLY A 294 3.23 -20.14 14.93
N GLN A 295 3.61 -19.22 14.04
CA GLN A 295 4.20 -19.57 12.74
C GLN A 295 5.57 -20.24 12.87
N VAL A 296 6.41 -19.77 13.82
CA VAL A 296 7.71 -20.35 14.15
C VAL A 296 7.97 -20.28 15.66
N ALA A 297 8.97 -21.00 16.15
CA ALA A 297 9.30 -21.10 17.57
C ALA A 297 9.52 -19.74 18.27
N SER A 298 10.07 -18.75 17.55
CA SER A 298 10.31 -17.40 18.06
C SER A 298 9.07 -16.45 17.98
N GLN A 299 7.93 -16.96 17.56
CA GLN A 299 6.68 -16.19 17.41
C GLN A 299 5.55 -16.72 18.32
N THR A 300 5.89 -17.31 19.44
CA THR A 300 4.92 -17.62 20.51
C THR A 300 4.57 -16.33 21.28
N MET A 301 3.45 -16.35 22.03
CA MET A 301 3.05 -15.20 22.86
C MET A 301 4.16 -14.76 23.82
N GLN A 302 4.85 -15.73 24.46
CA GLN A 302 5.96 -15.45 25.37
C GLN A 302 7.18 -14.88 24.64
N SER A 303 7.50 -15.40 23.45
CA SER A 303 8.59 -14.88 22.61
C SER A 303 8.32 -13.45 22.17
N LEU A 304 7.09 -13.16 21.74
CA LEU A 304 6.66 -11.81 21.35
C LEU A 304 6.70 -10.83 22.53
N MET A 305 6.28 -11.26 23.73
CA MET A 305 6.37 -10.47 24.95
C MET A 305 7.84 -10.15 25.27
N ALA A 306 8.72 -11.15 25.23
CA ALA A 306 10.15 -10.97 25.53
C ALA A 306 10.84 -10.02 24.53
N THR A 307 10.55 -10.13 23.23
CA THR A 307 11.10 -9.21 22.22
C THR A 307 10.52 -7.81 22.32
N ASN A 308 9.22 -7.67 22.61
CA ASN A 308 8.57 -6.37 22.79
C ASN A 308 9.12 -5.58 23.96
N ALA A 309 9.52 -6.26 25.06
CA ALA A 309 10.08 -5.62 26.23
C ALA A 309 11.45 -4.94 25.98
N ALA A 310 12.09 -5.19 24.82
CA ALA A 310 13.36 -4.59 24.46
C ALA A 310 13.25 -3.16 23.89
N CYS A 311 12.04 -2.68 23.57
CA CYS A 311 11.81 -1.36 22.99
C CYS A 311 10.65 -0.64 23.70
N THR A 312 10.64 0.69 23.59
CA THR A 312 9.67 1.59 24.22
C THR A 312 8.64 2.11 23.23
N LEU A 313 8.97 2.16 21.93
CA LEU A 313 8.05 2.54 20.89
C LEU A 313 7.01 1.43 20.63
N PRO A 314 5.79 1.79 20.19
CA PRO A 314 4.80 0.83 19.75
C PRO A 314 5.33 -0.10 18.65
N VAL A 315 5.01 -1.40 18.74
CA VAL A 315 5.35 -2.39 17.72
C VAL A 315 4.07 -2.83 17.01
N TYR A 316 3.94 -2.46 15.73
CA TYR A 316 2.81 -2.82 14.90
C TYR A 316 3.05 -4.17 14.23
N ARG A 317 2.13 -5.10 14.46
CA ARG A 317 2.16 -6.47 13.93
C ARG A 317 0.92 -6.75 13.11
N PRO A 318 0.83 -6.22 11.87
CA PRO A 318 -0.41 -6.33 11.09
C PRO A 318 -0.78 -7.77 10.72
N LEU A 319 0.19 -8.70 10.75
CA LEU A 319 -0.01 -10.11 10.40
C LEU A 319 -0.26 -11.02 11.61
N ILE A 320 -0.42 -10.48 12.81
CA ILE A 320 -0.38 -11.25 14.06
C ILE A 320 -1.40 -12.40 14.12
N GLY A 321 -2.55 -12.25 13.49
CA GLY A 321 -3.63 -13.25 13.43
C GLY A 321 -3.80 -13.92 12.07
N PHE A 322 -2.91 -13.66 11.10
CA PHE A 322 -3.01 -14.21 9.74
C PHE A 322 -2.37 -15.59 9.67
N ASP A 323 -2.97 -16.49 8.90
CA ASP A 323 -2.33 -17.74 8.52
C ASP A 323 -1.37 -17.52 7.33
N LYS A 324 -0.59 -18.56 7.01
CA LYS A 324 0.43 -18.45 5.96
C LYS A 324 -0.19 -18.22 4.58
N LYS A 325 -1.37 -18.75 4.31
CA LYS A 325 -2.05 -18.60 3.02
C LYS A 325 -2.50 -17.16 2.82
N GLU A 326 -3.12 -16.56 3.82
CA GLU A 326 -3.56 -15.16 3.75
C GLU A 326 -2.39 -14.20 3.47
N ILE A 327 -1.21 -14.48 4.07
CA ILE A 327 0.00 -13.68 3.84
C ILE A 327 0.53 -13.89 2.41
N VAL A 328 0.52 -15.12 1.90
CA VAL A 328 0.94 -15.45 0.53
C VAL A 328 0.03 -14.77 -0.47
N ASP A 329 -1.29 -14.84 -0.31
CA ASP A 329 -2.28 -14.21 -1.21
C ASP A 329 -2.03 -12.68 -1.34
N ILE A 330 -1.66 -12.02 -0.24
CA ILE A 330 -1.29 -10.59 -0.28
C ILE A 330 0.07 -10.40 -0.95
N SER A 331 1.07 -11.26 -0.66
CA SER A 331 2.41 -11.19 -1.24
C SER A 331 2.38 -11.33 -2.77
N GLU A 332 1.55 -12.23 -3.30
CA GLU A 332 1.30 -12.38 -4.75
C GLU A 332 0.66 -11.11 -5.32
N LYS A 333 -0.37 -10.58 -4.65
CA LYS A 333 -1.06 -9.37 -5.08
C LYS A 333 -0.16 -8.13 -5.18
N ILE A 334 0.89 -8.04 -4.38
CA ILE A 334 1.84 -6.91 -4.37
C ILE A 334 3.16 -7.23 -5.05
N ASP A 335 3.22 -8.31 -5.83
CA ASP A 335 4.38 -8.77 -6.61
C ASP A 335 5.65 -9.10 -5.79
N THR A 336 5.52 -9.32 -4.47
CA THR A 336 6.68 -9.61 -3.60
C THR A 336 6.98 -11.10 -3.45
N TYR A 337 6.05 -11.98 -3.83
CA TYR A 337 6.15 -13.41 -3.58
C TYR A 337 7.37 -14.05 -4.26
N GLU A 338 7.51 -13.90 -5.58
CA GLU A 338 8.58 -14.52 -6.37
C GLU A 338 9.98 -14.09 -5.90
N THR A 339 10.13 -12.81 -5.51
CA THR A 339 11.39 -12.33 -4.93
C THR A 339 11.61 -12.93 -3.55
N SER A 340 10.56 -13.01 -2.71
CA SER A 340 10.65 -13.51 -1.33
C SER A 340 11.06 -14.97 -1.22
N ILE A 341 10.69 -15.83 -2.18
CA ILE A 341 11.00 -17.27 -2.17
C ILE A 341 12.38 -17.63 -2.73
N GLN A 342 13.13 -16.66 -3.23
CA GLN A 342 14.50 -16.91 -3.70
C GLN A 342 15.38 -17.50 -2.57
N PRO A 343 16.31 -18.44 -2.88
CA PRO A 343 17.00 -19.26 -1.89
C PRO A 343 18.20 -18.54 -1.23
N TYR A 344 18.01 -17.30 -0.79
CA TYR A 344 19.02 -16.53 -0.05
C TYR A 344 18.59 -16.36 1.40
N GLU A 345 19.47 -16.75 2.31
CA GLU A 345 19.19 -16.84 3.74
C GLU A 345 19.29 -15.48 4.45
N ASP A 346 18.43 -15.30 5.47
CA ASP A 346 18.47 -14.16 6.38
C ASP A 346 19.43 -14.45 7.56
N CYS A 347 19.97 -13.39 8.19
CA CYS A 347 20.88 -13.49 9.32
C CYS A 347 20.32 -14.32 10.49
N CYS A 348 19.03 -14.30 10.74
CA CYS A 348 18.38 -15.03 11.83
C CYS A 348 18.40 -16.56 11.66
N THR A 349 18.67 -17.08 10.47
CA THR A 349 18.66 -18.53 10.18
C THR A 349 20.02 -19.21 10.37
N ILE A 350 21.09 -18.43 10.50
CA ILE A 350 22.47 -18.93 10.50
C ILE A 350 22.82 -19.64 11.82
N PHE A 351 22.39 -19.10 12.94
CA PHE A 351 22.70 -19.60 14.28
C PHE A 351 21.45 -20.08 15.02
N VAL A 352 20.62 -20.88 14.34
CA VAL A 352 19.43 -21.44 14.96
C VAL A 352 19.79 -22.62 15.85
N ALA A 353 19.37 -22.58 17.11
CA ALA A 353 19.50 -23.72 18.01
C ALA A 353 18.70 -24.93 17.51
N LYS A 354 19.22 -26.16 17.76
CA LYS A 354 18.46 -27.40 17.48
C LYS A 354 17.11 -27.43 18.22
N HIS A 355 17.08 -26.86 19.41
CA HIS A 355 15.90 -26.77 20.29
C HIS A 355 15.75 -25.34 20.81
N PRO A 356 15.19 -24.41 20.02
CA PRO A 356 14.99 -23.05 20.47
C PRO A 356 13.91 -22.99 21.55
N VAL A 357 14.09 -22.07 22.52
CA VAL A 357 13.08 -21.86 23.56
C VAL A 357 11.79 -21.30 22.95
N THR A 358 10.68 -21.99 23.21
CA THR A 358 9.34 -21.57 22.72
C THR A 358 8.52 -20.83 23.77
N LYS A 359 8.91 -20.94 25.05
CA LYS A 359 8.27 -20.26 26.19
C LYS A 359 9.35 -19.57 27.03
N PRO A 360 10.00 -18.51 26.47
CA PRO A 360 11.03 -17.79 27.23
C PRO A 360 10.42 -17.08 28.44
N ASN A 361 11.14 -17.11 29.55
CA ASN A 361 10.87 -16.25 30.70
C ASN A 361 11.68 -14.97 30.54
N LEU A 362 11.03 -13.79 30.60
CA LEU A 362 11.67 -12.49 30.37
C LEU A 362 12.85 -12.24 31.31
N GLU A 363 12.69 -12.51 32.64
CA GLU A 363 13.74 -12.30 33.62
C GLU A 363 14.97 -13.19 33.34
N ARG A 364 14.73 -14.42 32.87
CA ARG A 364 15.81 -15.32 32.45
C ARG A 364 16.55 -14.80 31.21
N ILE A 365 15.82 -14.31 30.20
CA ILE A 365 16.41 -13.71 29.00
C ILE A 365 17.25 -12.47 29.40
N GLU A 366 16.73 -11.58 30.21
CA GLU A 366 17.44 -10.38 30.66
C GLU A 366 18.67 -10.74 31.53
N LYS A 367 18.59 -11.84 32.32
CA LYS A 367 19.76 -12.36 33.02
C LYS A 367 20.84 -12.86 32.09
N SER A 368 20.46 -13.55 31.01
CA SER A 368 21.39 -14.03 29.98
C SER A 368 22.00 -12.86 29.19
N GLU A 369 21.26 -11.79 28.95
CA GLU A 369 21.77 -10.56 28.31
C GLU A 369 22.88 -9.88 29.10
N ARG A 370 22.91 -10.01 30.45
CA ARG A 370 23.99 -9.46 31.29
C ARG A 370 25.37 -10.04 30.99
N ASN A 371 25.42 -11.22 30.35
CA ASN A 371 26.68 -11.80 29.89
C ASN A 371 27.31 -10.98 28.76
N LEU A 372 26.54 -10.08 28.16
CA LEU A 372 26.94 -9.23 27.05
C LEU A 372 27.42 -7.83 27.49
N ASP A 373 27.19 -7.44 28.77
CA ASP A 373 27.38 -6.07 29.28
C ASP A 373 28.79 -5.50 28.99
N GLU A 374 29.82 -6.35 28.86
CA GLU A 374 31.20 -5.91 28.63
C GLU A 374 31.43 -5.19 27.31
N LYS A 375 30.76 -5.62 26.21
CA LYS A 375 31.03 -5.11 24.84
C LYS A 375 29.81 -4.77 24.02
N ILE A 376 28.62 -5.14 24.43
CA ILE A 376 27.44 -5.08 23.55
C ILE A 376 27.10 -3.64 23.15
N ASP A 377 27.28 -2.67 24.03
CA ASP A 377 27.00 -1.26 23.74
C ASP A 377 27.99 -0.71 22.68
N GLU A 378 29.29 -1.06 22.76
CA GLU A 378 30.29 -0.71 21.76
C GLU A 378 29.99 -1.34 20.41
N LEU A 379 29.60 -2.62 20.39
CA LEU A 379 29.23 -3.32 19.15
C LEU A 379 27.98 -2.74 18.51
N MET A 380 26.97 -2.40 19.31
CA MET A 380 25.76 -1.73 18.84
C MET A 380 26.09 -0.34 18.26
N GLN A 381 26.91 0.46 18.97
CA GLN A 381 27.30 1.78 18.49
C GLN A 381 28.07 1.68 17.16
N THR A 382 29.00 0.73 17.05
CA THR A 382 29.74 0.46 15.81
C THR A 382 28.80 0.10 14.68
N ALA A 383 27.82 -0.77 14.91
CA ALA A 383 26.84 -1.17 13.90
C ALA A 383 25.94 -0.01 13.46
N ILE A 384 25.62 0.92 14.37
CA ILE A 384 24.84 2.14 14.08
C ILE A 384 25.71 3.13 13.28
N ASP A 385 26.95 3.37 13.69
CA ASP A 385 27.84 4.36 13.06
C ASP A 385 28.30 3.95 11.65
N THR A 386 28.34 2.63 11.39
CA THR A 386 28.73 2.05 10.08
C THR A 386 27.55 1.66 9.20
N VAL A 387 26.34 2.09 9.54
CA VAL A 387 25.14 1.75 8.75
C VAL A 387 25.26 2.24 7.32
N GLU A 388 24.94 1.38 6.36
CA GLU A 388 24.75 1.76 4.97
C GLU A 388 23.30 2.16 4.74
N THR A 389 23.08 3.38 4.23
CA THR A 389 21.73 3.88 3.94
C THR A 389 21.49 3.93 2.44
N ILE A 390 20.42 3.28 1.99
CA ILE A 390 19.99 3.20 0.58
C ILE A 390 18.62 3.86 0.44
N MET A 391 18.48 4.82 -0.48
CA MET A 391 17.17 5.36 -0.85
C MET A 391 16.57 4.52 -1.97
N VAL A 392 15.57 3.74 -1.63
CA VAL A 392 14.87 2.85 -2.56
C VAL A 392 13.62 3.56 -3.11
N LYS A 393 13.48 3.52 -4.44
CA LYS A 393 12.37 4.18 -5.18
C LYS A 393 11.71 3.20 -6.12
#